data_2c601529f172be92c4b84148707a76fc
#
_entry.id   2c601529f172be92c4b84148707a76fc
#
_cell.length_a   1.000
_cell.length_b   1.000
_cell.length_c   1.000
_cell.angle_alpha   90.00
_cell.angle_beta   90.00
_cell.angle_gamma   90.00
#
_symmetry.space_group_name_H-M   'P 1'
#
loop_
_entity.id
_entity.type
_entity.pdbx_description
1 polymer ?
#
loop_
_entity_poly.entity_id
_entity_poly.type
_entity_poly.pdbx_seq_one_letter_code
_entity_poly.pdbx_strand_id
1 'polypeptide(L)'
;MNDFEPTNRKPKIRNATKTLRVWPGNDWQESEPEELGFDRAKLTEAGRYQANIAGDQPYRILIVRHGKIAAEWNFRTDPASQADQASASKSTFSSILGIAIREGVIKSENDRVSDYYPEMLDVAQGEGPKDGRYAFPENDSITFRQLIGNTSGYMKPGEAPGKVFNYQTFGMNILTHAIASAYNLYKTSNPKQGAGFGTLTEWKIRNLIGGTWSWKYGNFEMHAKAKLGVFGYMTSYQMTPRDMARMGWLWLNRGNWNGDQIIPAEWMDKATKVSSEILENEPPERHIYGLGFWCNDQAQVWPDLPKDSFAASGAGNQHIWACP
;
A
#
# COMPACT_ATOMS: atom_id res chain seq x y z
N MET A 1 -60.93 -8.12 -36.47
CA MET A 1 -60.15 -9.30 -36.09
C MET A 1 -58.79 -9.13 -36.75
N ASN A 2 -57.81 -8.63 -36.04
CA ASN A 2 -56.42 -8.56 -36.48
C ASN A 2 -55.61 -9.19 -35.42
N ASP A 3 -55.07 -10.34 -35.74
CA ASP A 3 -54.19 -11.15 -34.87
C ASP A 3 -52.82 -10.50 -34.75
N PHE A 4 -52.48 -10.10 -33.54
CA PHE A 4 -51.11 -9.68 -33.18
C PHE A 4 -50.37 -10.90 -32.63
N GLU A 5 -49.44 -11.47 -33.41
CA GLU A 5 -48.48 -12.45 -32.89
C GLU A 5 -47.34 -11.73 -32.17
N PRO A 6 -46.96 -12.15 -30.94
CA PRO A 6 -45.82 -11.58 -30.25
C PRO A 6 -44.53 -12.22 -30.77
N THR A 7 -43.70 -11.44 -31.45
CA THR A 7 -42.34 -11.87 -31.83
C THR A 7 -41.45 -12.02 -30.62
N ASN A 8 -41.23 -13.27 -30.24
CA ASN A 8 -40.35 -13.68 -29.15
C ASN A 8 -38.87 -13.53 -29.59
N ARG A 9 -38.30 -12.31 -29.51
CA ARG A 9 -36.86 -12.09 -29.71
C ARG A 9 -36.14 -12.39 -28.41
N LYS A 10 -35.51 -13.58 -28.31
CA LYS A 10 -34.55 -13.88 -27.28
C LYS A 10 -33.45 -12.82 -27.31
N PRO A 11 -33.02 -12.25 -26.15
CA PRO A 11 -31.90 -11.34 -26.12
C PRO A 11 -30.63 -12.06 -26.59
N LYS A 12 -29.95 -11.51 -27.58
CA LYS A 12 -28.65 -11.98 -27.99
C LYS A 12 -27.72 -11.80 -26.78
N ILE A 13 -27.31 -12.89 -26.12
CA ILE A 13 -26.23 -12.92 -25.19
C ILE A 13 -25.00 -12.44 -25.98
N ARG A 14 -24.60 -11.19 -25.77
CA ARG A 14 -23.27 -10.74 -26.18
C ARG A 14 -22.29 -11.62 -25.42
N ASN A 15 -21.61 -12.52 -26.11
CA ASN A 15 -20.43 -13.18 -25.57
C ASN A 15 -19.50 -12.05 -25.13
N ALA A 16 -19.37 -11.86 -23.81
CA ALA A 16 -18.36 -11.00 -23.25
C ALA A 16 -17.02 -11.59 -23.72
N THR A 17 -16.42 -10.96 -24.69
CA THR A 17 -15.03 -11.25 -25.08
C THR A 17 -14.22 -11.09 -23.79
N LYS A 18 -13.65 -12.20 -23.30
CA LYS A 18 -12.79 -12.20 -22.10
C LYS A 18 -11.66 -11.23 -22.43
N THR A 19 -11.75 -10.01 -21.92
CA THR A 19 -10.74 -8.98 -22.16
C THR A 19 -9.42 -9.50 -21.57
N LEU A 20 -8.48 -9.83 -22.43
CA LEU A 20 -7.19 -10.36 -22.02
C LEU A 20 -6.48 -9.27 -21.23
N ARG A 21 -6.12 -9.59 -19.98
CA ARG A 21 -5.24 -8.73 -19.18
C ARG A 21 -3.89 -8.64 -19.87
N VAL A 22 -3.39 -7.42 -20.02
CA VAL A 22 -2.08 -7.14 -20.59
C VAL A 22 -1.13 -6.76 -19.46
N TRP A 23 0.12 -7.12 -19.60
CA TRP A 23 1.17 -6.81 -18.65
C TRP A 23 2.14 -5.81 -19.30
N PRO A 24 2.49 -4.72 -18.62
CA PRO A 24 3.48 -3.80 -19.17
C PRO A 24 4.84 -4.48 -19.26
N GLY A 25 5.48 -4.35 -20.42
CA GLY A 25 6.86 -4.75 -20.61
C GLY A 25 7.80 -3.67 -20.07
N ASN A 26 8.71 -3.16 -20.93
CA ASN A 26 9.56 -2.02 -20.57
C ASN A 26 8.73 -0.78 -20.28
N ASP A 27 7.60 -0.61 -20.99
CA ASP A 27 6.64 0.46 -20.74
C ASP A 27 5.20 -0.03 -20.92
N TRP A 28 4.24 0.80 -20.50
CA TRP A 28 2.82 0.57 -20.62
C TRP A 28 2.34 0.73 -22.07
N GLN A 29 1.42 -0.13 -22.48
CA GLN A 29 0.65 0.09 -23.70
C GLN A 29 -0.48 1.09 -23.40
N GLU A 30 -0.81 1.91 -24.40
CA GLU A 30 -1.94 2.82 -24.38
C GLU A 30 -3.07 2.26 -25.24
N SER A 31 -4.30 2.67 -24.94
CA SER A 31 -5.49 2.31 -25.73
C SER A 31 -6.52 3.42 -25.64
N GLU A 32 -7.36 3.55 -26.66
CA GLU A 32 -8.47 4.48 -26.59
C GLU A 32 -9.40 4.11 -25.43
N PRO A 33 -9.88 5.09 -24.66
CA PRO A 33 -10.73 4.84 -23.49
C PRO A 33 -11.94 3.93 -23.77
N GLU A 34 -12.57 4.09 -24.91
CA GLU A 34 -13.74 3.30 -25.31
C GLU A 34 -13.41 1.83 -25.53
N GLU A 35 -12.22 1.51 -26.05
CA GLU A 35 -11.76 0.13 -26.20
C GLU A 35 -11.57 -0.56 -24.86
N LEU A 36 -11.28 0.23 -23.83
CA LEU A 36 -11.17 -0.22 -22.44
C LEU A 36 -12.51 -0.15 -21.69
N GLY A 37 -13.60 0.27 -22.38
CA GLY A 37 -14.94 0.34 -21.79
C GLY A 37 -15.20 1.57 -20.93
N PHE A 38 -14.42 2.64 -21.10
CA PHE A 38 -14.71 3.95 -20.54
C PHE A 38 -15.67 4.74 -21.45
N ASP A 39 -16.49 5.57 -20.84
CA ASP A 39 -17.19 6.65 -21.50
C ASP A 39 -16.24 7.85 -21.59
N ARG A 40 -15.85 8.23 -22.80
CA ARG A 40 -14.90 9.35 -23.03
C ARG A 40 -15.43 10.67 -22.46
N ALA A 41 -16.73 10.93 -22.55
CA ALA A 41 -17.29 12.18 -22.06
C ALA A 41 -17.15 12.27 -20.53
N LYS A 42 -17.47 11.18 -19.81
CA LYS A 42 -17.31 11.08 -18.35
C LYS A 42 -15.85 11.15 -17.94
N LEU A 43 -14.96 10.50 -18.68
CA LEU A 43 -13.53 10.56 -18.40
C LEU A 43 -12.98 11.98 -18.59
N THR A 44 -13.44 12.68 -19.63
CA THR A 44 -13.10 14.09 -19.87
C THR A 44 -13.64 14.99 -18.75
N GLU A 45 -14.86 14.74 -18.29
CA GLU A 45 -15.47 15.46 -17.16
C GLU A 45 -14.66 15.24 -15.87
N ALA A 46 -14.23 14.02 -15.58
CA ALA A 46 -13.37 13.70 -14.45
C ALA A 46 -12.04 14.46 -14.52
N GLY A 47 -11.42 14.55 -15.71
CA GLY A 47 -10.20 15.35 -15.90
C GLY A 47 -10.42 16.85 -15.66
N ARG A 48 -11.56 17.41 -16.10
CA ARG A 48 -11.93 18.82 -15.83
C ARG A 48 -12.18 19.05 -14.34
N TYR A 49 -12.87 18.13 -13.69
CA TYR A 49 -13.11 18.17 -12.24
C TYR A 49 -11.79 18.19 -11.46
N GLN A 50 -10.87 17.29 -11.81
CA GLN A 50 -9.53 17.27 -11.22
C GLN A 50 -8.77 18.58 -11.44
N ALA A 51 -8.79 19.12 -12.64
CA ALA A 51 -8.13 20.39 -12.94
C ALA A 51 -8.72 21.56 -12.10
N ASN A 52 -10.05 21.58 -11.94
CA ASN A 52 -10.73 22.58 -11.13
C ASN A 52 -10.36 22.50 -9.64
N ILE A 53 -10.28 21.26 -9.08
CA ILE A 53 -9.86 21.06 -7.68
C ILE A 53 -8.41 21.44 -7.48
N ALA A 54 -7.53 21.05 -8.38
CA ALA A 54 -6.10 21.31 -8.28
C ALA A 54 -5.80 22.82 -8.44
N GLY A 55 -6.60 23.55 -9.21
CA GLY A 55 -6.33 24.94 -9.54
C GLY A 55 -4.95 25.09 -10.17
N ASP A 56 -4.08 25.85 -9.50
CA ASP A 56 -2.69 26.06 -9.95
C ASP A 56 -1.68 25.03 -9.41
N GLN A 57 -2.12 24.08 -8.60
CA GLN A 57 -1.23 23.06 -8.05
C GLN A 57 -0.83 22.01 -9.08
N PRO A 58 0.44 21.59 -9.11
CA PRO A 58 0.87 20.54 -10.00
C PRO A 58 0.23 19.20 -9.65
N TYR A 59 -0.15 18.43 -10.67
CA TYR A 59 -0.66 17.07 -10.47
C TYR A 59 -0.26 16.13 -11.61
N ARG A 60 -0.31 14.84 -11.30
CA ARG A 60 -0.15 13.74 -12.27
C ARG A 60 -1.15 12.66 -11.94
N ILE A 61 -1.91 12.22 -12.92
CA ILE A 61 -2.88 11.14 -12.78
C ILE A 61 -2.69 10.18 -13.95
N LEU A 62 -2.62 8.90 -13.62
CA LEU A 62 -2.56 7.81 -14.57
C LEU A 62 -3.71 6.84 -14.31
N ILE A 63 -4.51 6.58 -15.32
CA ILE A 63 -5.64 5.65 -15.25
C ILE A 63 -5.33 4.42 -16.10
N VAL A 64 -5.34 3.25 -15.46
CA VAL A 64 -5.06 1.97 -16.09
C VAL A 64 -6.28 1.07 -16.02
N ARG A 65 -6.62 0.41 -17.11
CA ARG A 65 -7.62 -0.65 -17.17
C ARG A 65 -7.15 -1.79 -18.05
N HIS A 66 -7.38 -3.02 -17.62
CA HIS A 66 -6.94 -4.23 -18.33
C HIS A 66 -5.43 -4.29 -18.64
N GLY A 67 -4.61 -3.53 -17.90
CA GLY A 67 -3.16 -3.44 -18.09
C GLY A 67 -2.72 -2.46 -19.17
N LYS A 68 -3.60 -1.57 -19.62
CA LYS A 68 -3.30 -0.49 -20.56
C LYS A 68 -3.67 0.86 -19.97
N ILE A 69 -2.94 1.90 -20.36
CA ILE A 69 -3.25 3.28 -20.01
C ILE A 69 -4.48 3.73 -20.79
N ALA A 70 -5.52 4.18 -20.08
CA ALA A 70 -6.72 4.78 -20.62
C ALA A 70 -6.63 6.31 -20.65
N ALA A 71 -5.93 6.91 -19.70
CA ALA A 71 -5.69 8.34 -19.62
C ALA A 71 -4.44 8.65 -18.78
N GLU A 72 -3.75 9.70 -19.18
CA GLU A 72 -2.64 10.29 -18.42
C GLU A 72 -2.80 11.81 -18.42
N TRP A 73 -2.90 12.41 -17.23
CA TRP A 73 -3.09 13.85 -17.05
C TRP A 73 -1.96 14.43 -16.23
N ASN A 74 -1.26 15.40 -16.80
CA ASN A 74 -0.14 16.06 -16.15
C ASN A 74 -0.30 17.57 -16.23
N PHE A 75 -0.07 18.27 -15.15
CA PHE A 75 -0.12 19.72 -15.09
C PHE A 75 1.05 20.27 -14.27
N ARG A 76 1.82 21.16 -14.87
CA ARG A 76 2.99 21.83 -14.27
C ARG A 76 4.01 20.89 -13.62
N THR A 77 4.15 19.69 -14.15
CA THR A 77 5.12 18.70 -13.66
C THR A 77 5.55 17.77 -14.78
N ASP A 78 6.78 17.28 -14.69
CA ASP A 78 7.29 16.26 -15.61
C ASP A 78 6.70 14.88 -15.22
N PRO A 79 5.99 14.19 -16.14
CA PRO A 79 5.45 12.85 -15.89
C PRO A 79 6.53 11.80 -15.60
N ALA A 80 7.75 12.00 -16.07
CA ALA A 80 8.88 11.10 -15.82
C ALA A 80 9.57 11.35 -14.47
N SER A 81 9.27 12.46 -13.78
CA SER A 81 9.89 12.75 -12.49
C SER A 81 9.38 11.82 -11.40
N GLN A 82 10.27 11.42 -10.51
CA GLN A 82 9.93 10.63 -9.33
C GLN A 82 9.45 11.55 -8.19
N ALA A 83 8.44 11.11 -7.45
CA ALA A 83 7.94 11.79 -6.26
C ALA A 83 7.98 10.85 -5.05
N ASP A 84 8.20 11.43 -3.87
CA ASP A 84 8.19 10.71 -2.60
C ASP A 84 6.77 10.17 -2.32
N GLN A 85 6.67 8.87 -2.08
CA GLN A 85 5.40 8.21 -1.84
C GLN A 85 4.89 8.40 -0.41
N ALA A 86 5.69 8.93 0.47
CA ALA A 86 5.34 9.10 1.87
C ALA A 86 4.69 7.83 2.46
N SER A 87 3.54 7.97 3.10
CA SER A 87 2.82 6.84 3.72
C SER A 87 2.25 5.81 2.75
N ALA A 88 2.12 6.10 1.46
CA ALA A 88 1.73 5.09 0.48
C ALA A 88 2.74 3.93 0.42
N SER A 89 3.99 4.17 0.85
CA SER A 89 5.03 3.16 1.03
C SER A 89 4.63 2.02 1.99
N LYS A 90 3.71 2.26 2.94
CA LYS A 90 3.28 1.25 3.92
C LYS A 90 2.62 0.03 3.28
N SER A 91 1.93 0.22 2.16
CA SER A 91 1.34 -0.89 1.39
C SER A 91 2.43 -1.77 0.74
N THR A 92 3.56 -1.18 0.36
CA THR A 92 4.73 -1.95 -0.09
C THR A 92 5.37 -2.70 1.08
N PHE A 93 5.40 -2.12 2.30
CA PHE A 93 5.88 -2.83 3.50
C PHE A 93 5.03 -4.07 3.78
N SER A 94 3.72 -3.95 3.69
CA SER A 94 2.78 -5.07 3.78
C SER A 94 3.10 -6.16 2.75
N SER A 95 3.34 -5.77 1.51
CA SER A 95 3.67 -6.71 0.43
C SER A 95 4.93 -7.52 0.76
N ILE A 96 5.97 -6.88 1.27
CA ILE A 96 7.23 -7.56 1.67
C ILE A 96 7.00 -8.46 2.89
N LEU A 97 6.16 -8.07 3.85
CA LEU A 97 5.81 -8.93 4.97
C LEU A 97 5.14 -10.22 4.49
N GLY A 98 4.18 -10.13 3.57
CA GLY A 98 3.54 -11.32 2.98
C GLY A 98 4.54 -12.22 2.25
N ILE A 99 5.52 -11.65 1.54
CA ILE A 99 6.60 -12.40 0.89
C ILE A 99 7.49 -13.09 1.93
N ALA A 100 7.89 -12.38 3.00
CA ALA A 100 8.74 -12.92 4.07
C ALA A 100 8.07 -14.11 4.78
N ILE A 101 6.75 -14.05 4.98
CA ILE A 101 5.98 -15.16 5.56
C ILE A 101 5.96 -16.34 4.59
N ARG A 102 5.69 -16.16 3.30
CA ARG A 102 5.72 -17.23 2.30
C ARG A 102 7.09 -17.91 2.23
N GLU A 103 8.15 -17.13 2.35
CA GLU A 103 9.53 -17.66 2.30
C GLU A 103 9.97 -18.33 3.62
N GLY A 104 9.13 -18.28 4.65
CA GLY A 104 9.42 -18.87 5.97
C GLY A 104 10.49 -18.10 6.77
N VAL A 105 10.87 -16.91 6.33
CA VAL A 105 11.80 -16.02 7.03
C VAL A 105 11.14 -15.45 8.28
N ILE A 106 9.86 -15.14 8.19
CA ILE A 106 8.95 -14.87 9.30
C ILE A 106 7.91 -15.99 9.29
N LYS A 107 7.65 -16.63 10.42
CA LYS A 107 6.76 -17.79 10.46
C LYS A 107 5.30 -17.43 10.24
N SER A 108 4.88 -16.28 10.80
CA SER A 108 3.50 -15.82 10.79
C SER A 108 3.42 -14.31 11.04
N GLU A 109 2.37 -13.67 10.55
CA GLU A 109 2.05 -12.29 10.94
C GLU A 109 1.73 -12.12 12.44
N ASN A 110 1.48 -13.22 13.13
CA ASN A 110 1.21 -13.25 14.58
C ASN A 110 2.46 -13.49 15.41
N ASP A 111 3.64 -13.66 14.79
CA ASP A 111 4.90 -13.73 15.53
C ASP A 111 5.19 -12.40 16.22
N ARG A 112 5.83 -12.49 17.39
CA ARG A 112 6.30 -11.29 18.10
C ARG A 112 7.44 -10.64 17.31
N VAL A 113 7.35 -9.34 17.17
CA VAL A 113 8.38 -8.57 16.44
C VAL A 113 9.70 -8.57 17.20
N SER A 114 9.66 -8.58 18.53
CA SER A 114 10.84 -8.62 19.39
C SER A 114 11.68 -9.88 19.21
N ASP A 115 11.11 -11.00 18.75
CA ASP A 115 11.86 -12.22 18.42
C ASP A 115 12.80 -12.03 17.20
N TYR A 116 12.54 -11.04 16.36
CA TYR A 116 13.30 -10.70 15.15
C TYR A 116 14.09 -9.40 15.28
N TYR A 117 13.62 -8.48 16.12
CA TYR A 117 14.20 -7.17 16.34
C TYR A 117 14.05 -6.73 17.80
N PRO A 118 14.80 -7.34 18.74
CA PRO A 118 14.69 -7.05 20.19
C PRO A 118 15.03 -5.60 20.53
N GLU A 119 15.83 -4.91 19.70
CA GLU A 119 16.21 -3.51 19.89
C GLU A 119 15.00 -2.56 19.95
N MET A 120 13.83 -2.99 19.45
CA MET A 120 12.61 -2.21 19.59
C MET A 120 12.21 -1.93 21.04
N LEU A 121 12.69 -2.74 21.98
CA LEU A 121 12.43 -2.60 23.42
C LEU A 121 13.47 -1.71 24.12
N ASP A 122 14.59 -1.41 23.47
CA ASP A 122 15.69 -0.61 24.03
C ASP A 122 15.47 0.89 23.77
N VAL A 123 14.33 1.41 24.24
CA VAL A 123 13.96 2.84 24.16
C VAL A 123 13.47 3.28 25.52
N ALA A 124 14.38 3.76 26.36
CA ALA A 124 14.04 4.22 27.70
C ALA A 124 13.17 5.49 27.68
N GLN A 125 12.56 5.80 28.81
CA GLN A 125 11.82 7.05 28.99
C GLN A 125 12.76 8.25 28.72
N GLY A 126 12.35 9.16 27.86
CA GLY A 126 13.14 10.33 27.42
C GLY A 126 14.08 10.04 26.23
N GLU A 127 14.17 8.79 25.73
CA GLU A 127 14.93 8.42 24.53
C GLU A 127 14.04 8.20 23.29
N GLY A 128 12.72 8.33 23.44
CA GLY A 128 11.77 8.16 22.36
C GLY A 128 11.75 9.33 21.37
N PRO A 129 11.01 9.20 20.25
CA PRO A 129 10.97 10.19 19.17
C PRO A 129 10.31 11.51 19.58
N LYS A 130 9.62 11.54 20.67
CA LYS A 130 9.00 12.72 21.31
C LYS A 130 8.58 12.38 22.73
N ASP A 131 8.25 13.41 23.51
CA ASP A 131 7.88 13.27 24.92
C ASP A 131 6.73 12.26 25.10
N GLY A 132 6.85 11.47 26.17
CA GLY A 132 5.88 10.43 26.49
C GLY A 132 5.94 9.17 25.61
N ARG A 133 6.88 9.09 24.66
CA ARG A 133 7.09 7.93 23.80
C ARG A 133 8.31 7.15 24.25
N TYR A 134 8.11 5.92 24.71
CA TYR A 134 9.17 4.99 25.12
C TYR A 134 8.66 3.56 25.07
N ALA A 135 9.56 2.58 24.99
CA ALA A 135 9.19 1.18 25.05
C ALA A 135 8.81 0.80 26.48
N PHE A 136 7.76 0.04 26.64
CA PHE A 136 7.26 -0.46 27.93
C PHE A 136 6.98 -1.96 27.82
N PRO A 137 6.83 -2.70 28.94
CA PRO A 137 6.85 -4.16 28.94
C PRO A 137 5.88 -4.83 27.97
N GLU A 138 4.68 -4.28 27.80
CA GLU A 138 3.66 -4.82 26.90
C GLU A 138 4.10 -4.77 25.42
N ASN A 139 5.07 -3.90 25.05
CA ASN A 139 5.58 -3.84 23.68
C ASN A 139 6.30 -5.12 23.24
N ASP A 140 6.74 -5.98 24.17
CA ASP A 140 7.30 -7.30 23.86
C ASP A 140 6.29 -8.25 23.21
N SER A 141 5.01 -8.05 23.47
CA SER A 141 3.94 -8.87 22.88
C SER A 141 3.45 -8.42 21.51
N ILE A 142 3.97 -7.31 20.99
CA ILE A 142 3.56 -6.75 19.70
C ILE A 142 3.90 -7.70 18.55
N THR A 143 2.89 -7.97 17.70
CA THR A 143 3.04 -8.82 16.51
C THR A 143 3.23 -8.00 15.22
N PHE A 144 3.75 -8.64 14.17
CA PHE A 144 3.82 -8.03 12.83
C PHE A 144 2.46 -7.55 12.34
N ARG A 145 1.40 -8.32 12.60
CA ARG A 145 0.02 -7.98 12.25
C ARG A 145 -0.41 -6.66 12.90
N GLN A 146 -0.13 -6.50 14.18
CA GLN A 146 -0.48 -5.28 14.93
C GLN A 146 0.31 -4.06 14.47
N LEU A 147 1.59 -4.22 14.09
CA LEU A 147 2.37 -3.12 13.50
C LEU A 147 1.79 -2.67 12.17
N ILE A 148 1.62 -3.61 11.22
CA ILE A 148 1.15 -3.24 9.87
C ILE A 148 -0.31 -2.78 9.87
N GLY A 149 -1.14 -3.29 10.80
CA GLY A 149 -2.53 -2.86 11.02
C GLY A 149 -2.68 -1.55 11.79
N ASN A 150 -1.58 -0.96 12.28
CA ASN A 150 -1.61 0.24 13.15
C ASN A 150 -2.42 0.07 14.45
N THR A 151 -2.42 -1.14 15.00
CA THR A 151 -3.09 -1.46 16.28
C THR A 151 -2.09 -1.85 17.38
N SER A 152 -0.80 -1.57 17.17
CA SER A 152 0.27 -2.06 18.05
C SER A 152 0.39 -1.34 19.40
N GLY A 153 -0.05 -0.09 19.50
CA GLY A 153 0.23 0.73 20.69
C GLY A 153 1.73 0.97 20.94
N TYR A 154 2.61 0.72 19.97
CA TYR A 154 4.07 0.83 20.14
C TYR A 154 4.47 2.20 20.67
N MET A 155 5.24 2.20 21.75
CA MET A 155 5.66 3.38 22.49
C MET A 155 4.51 4.29 22.96
N LYS A 156 3.34 3.74 23.21
CA LYS A 156 2.18 4.48 23.70
C LYS A 156 1.66 3.85 24.99
N PRO A 157 2.21 4.24 26.14
CA PRO A 157 1.71 3.76 27.42
C PRO A 157 0.19 3.95 27.54
N GLY A 158 -0.52 2.90 27.94
CA GLY A 158 -1.98 2.89 28.04
C GLY A 158 -2.73 2.43 26.78
N GLU A 159 -2.04 2.24 25.64
CA GLU A 159 -2.61 1.58 24.45
C GLU A 159 -2.11 0.13 24.39
N ALA A 160 -2.92 -0.82 24.88
CA ALA A 160 -2.57 -2.24 24.81
C ALA A 160 -2.50 -2.73 23.33
N PRO A 161 -1.51 -3.61 22.99
CA PRO A 161 -1.40 -4.17 21.66
C PRO A 161 -2.69 -4.83 21.18
N GLY A 162 -3.13 -4.52 19.98
CA GLY A 162 -4.34 -5.05 19.35
C GLY A 162 -5.64 -4.39 19.76
N LYS A 163 -5.64 -3.33 20.60
CA LYS A 163 -6.86 -2.75 21.18
C LYS A 163 -7.29 -1.42 20.59
N VAL A 164 -6.36 -0.63 20.06
CA VAL A 164 -6.66 0.72 19.55
C VAL A 164 -6.08 0.90 18.16
N PHE A 165 -6.91 1.25 17.20
CA PHE A 165 -6.43 1.69 15.88
C PHE A 165 -5.90 3.13 16.00
N ASN A 166 -4.60 3.24 15.86
CA ASN A 166 -3.93 4.54 15.91
C ASN A 166 -2.87 4.63 14.81
N TYR A 167 -3.24 5.29 13.71
CA TYR A 167 -2.36 5.43 12.56
C TYR A 167 -1.06 6.14 12.94
N GLN A 168 0.07 5.47 12.75
CA GLN A 168 1.39 5.99 13.13
C GLN A 168 2.49 5.48 12.18
N THR A 169 3.65 6.14 12.21
CA THR A 169 4.79 5.77 11.36
C THR A 169 5.89 5.06 12.14
N PHE A 170 6.08 5.33 13.43
CA PHE A 170 7.17 4.70 14.21
C PHE A 170 7.06 3.17 14.25
N GLY A 171 5.87 2.62 14.45
CA GLY A 171 5.65 1.18 14.35
C GLY A 171 5.98 0.61 12.96
N MET A 172 5.77 1.39 11.90
CA MET A 172 6.14 0.98 10.54
C MET A 172 7.66 0.94 10.33
N ASN A 173 8.40 1.83 10.99
CA ASN A 173 9.87 1.77 10.96
C ASN A 173 10.36 0.48 11.64
N ILE A 174 9.81 0.15 12.80
CA ILE A 174 10.12 -1.11 13.49
C ILE A 174 9.78 -2.31 12.60
N LEU A 175 8.64 -2.31 11.93
CA LEU A 175 8.25 -3.35 10.99
C LEU A 175 9.31 -3.56 9.89
N THR A 176 9.75 -2.47 9.24
CA THR A 176 10.74 -2.56 8.16
C THR A 176 12.10 -3.03 8.66
N HIS A 177 12.51 -2.59 9.86
CA HIS A 177 13.75 -3.03 10.50
C HIS A 177 13.70 -4.51 10.89
N ALA A 178 12.61 -4.96 11.49
CA ALA A 178 12.43 -6.36 11.89
C ALA A 178 12.42 -7.29 10.67
N ILE A 179 11.75 -6.92 9.57
CA ILE A 179 11.77 -7.70 8.33
C ILE A 179 13.20 -7.75 7.77
N ALA A 180 13.90 -6.62 7.69
CA ALA A 180 15.27 -6.59 7.20
C ALA A 180 16.22 -7.42 8.07
N SER A 181 16.07 -7.37 9.40
CA SER A 181 16.83 -8.21 10.36
C SER A 181 16.57 -9.70 10.14
N ALA A 182 15.31 -10.10 9.92
CA ALA A 182 14.94 -11.47 9.62
C ALA A 182 15.66 -12.00 8.37
N TYR A 183 15.90 -11.13 7.38
CA TYR A 183 16.69 -11.45 6.18
C TYR A 183 18.22 -11.26 6.38
N ASN A 184 18.68 -10.97 7.58
CA ASN A 184 20.09 -10.65 7.88
C ASN A 184 20.66 -9.46 7.09
N LEU A 185 19.81 -8.49 6.74
CA LEU A 185 20.22 -7.32 5.95
C LEU A 185 20.39 -6.05 6.79
N TYR A 186 19.64 -5.92 7.89
CA TYR A 186 19.69 -4.73 8.72
C TYR A 186 20.86 -4.74 9.70
N LYS A 187 21.57 -3.60 9.78
CA LYS A 187 22.60 -3.36 10.77
C LYS A 187 22.23 -2.10 11.57
N THR A 188 21.93 -2.27 12.86
CA THR A 188 21.51 -1.16 13.74
C THR A 188 22.51 -0.02 13.82
N SER A 189 23.80 -0.30 13.68
CA SER A 189 24.87 0.69 13.76
C SER A 189 24.87 1.70 12.60
N ASN A 190 24.49 1.28 11.39
CA ASN A 190 24.37 2.19 10.25
C ASN A 190 23.51 1.60 9.13
N PRO A 191 22.19 1.77 9.19
CA PRO A 191 21.29 1.25 8.16
C PRO A 191 21.46 1.92 6.79
N LYS A 192 22.20 3.03 6.70
CA LYS A 192 22.47 3.73 5.43
C LYS A 192 23.60 3.12 4.63
N GLN A 193 24.46 2.31 5.27
CA GLN A 193 25.70 1.79 4.65
C GLN A 193 25.61 0.35 4.15
N GLY A 194 24.46 -0.30 4.28
CA GLY A 194 24.31 -1.71 3.88
C GLY A 194 22.99 -1.98 3.19
N ALA A 195 22.86 -3.19 2.68
CA ALA A 195 21.59 -3.71 2.23
C ALA A 195 20.58 -3.70 3.39
N GLY A 196 19.37 -3.30 3.09
CA GLY A 196 18.29 -3.20 4.06
C GLY A 196 16.93 -3.34 3.40
N PHE A 197 15.89 -2.81 4.02
CA PHE A 197 14.52 -2.99 3.55
C PHE A 197 14.29 -2.44 2.13
N GLY A 198 14.89 -1.31 1.77
CA GLY A 198 14.80 -0.77 0.41
C GLY A 198 15.38 -1.71 -0.64
N THR A 199 16.55 -2.29 -0.36
CA THR A 199 17.18 -3.31 -1.21
C THR A 199 16.28 -4.55 -1.35
N LEU A 200 15.61 -4.94 -0.27
CA LEU A 200 14.68 -6.07 -0.27
C LEU A 200 13.53 -5.83 -1.25
N THR A 201 12.97 -4.63 -1.24
CA THR A 201 11.89 -4.28 -2.18
C THR A 201 12.34 -4.25 -3.64
N GLU A 202 13.59 -3.88 -3.90
CA GLU A 202 14.17 -4.00 -5.25
C GLU A 202 14.22 -5.46 -5.72
N TRP A 203 14.74 -6.34 -4.90
CA TRP A 203 14.93 -7.74 -5.26
C TRP A 203 13.61 -8.51 -5.36
N LYS A 204 12.70 -8.25 -4.43
CA LYS A 204 11.48 -9.05 -4.28
C LYS A 204 10.30 -8.54 -5.11
N ILE A 205 10.31 -7.27 -5.51
CA ILE A 205 9.19 -6.67 -6.26
C ILE A 205 9.70 -5.87 -7.47
N ARG A 206 10.44 -4.77 -7.26
CA ARG A 206 10.75 -3.81 -8.30
C ARG A 206 11.30 -4.44 -9.57
N ASN A 207 12.35 -5.23 -9.42
CA ASN A 207 13.04 -5.83 -10.57
C ASN A 207 12.17 -6.88 -11.28
N LEU A 208 11.26 -7.53 -10.56
CA LEU A 208 10.36 -8.55 -11.10
C LEU A 208 9.21 -7.95 -11.92
N ILE A 209 8.78 -6.74 -11.58
CA ILE A 209 7.68 -6.07 -12.29
C ILE A 209 8.16 -4.99 -13.27
N GLY A 210 9.48 -4.88 -13.49
CA GLY A 210 10.06 -3.87 -14.37
C GLY A 210 9.89 -2.44 -13.85
N GLY A 211 9.86 -2.25 -12.53
CA GLY A 211 9.81 -0.93 -11.90
C GLY A 211 11.17 -0.22 -11.98
N THR A 212 11.13 1.12 -11.95
CA THR A 212 12.31 1.97 -12.07
C THR A 212 12.54 2.88 -10.87
N TRP A 213 11.67 2.79 -9.85
CA TRP A 213 11.74 3.65 -8.68
C TRP A 213 13.04 3.52 -7.90
N SER A 214 13.42 4.60 -7.27
CA SER A 214 14.48 4.61 -6.27
C SER A 214 13.90 4.61 -4.85
N TRP A 215 14.75 4.42 -3.87
CA TRP A 215 14.39 4.50 -2.46
C TRP A 215 15.48 5.22 -1.67
N LYS A 216 15.07 5.78 -0.55
CA LYS A 216 15.98 6.42 0.40
C LYS A 216 15.55 6.08 1.82
N TYR A 217 16.48 6.13 2.74
CA TYR A 217 16.15 6.21 4.16
C TYR A 217 15.91 7.67 4.53
N GLY A 218 14.69 7.95 5.02
CA GLY A 218 14.35 9.20 5.67
C GLY A 218 14.45 9.06 7.18
N ASN A 219 14.73 10.14 7.89
CA ASN A 219 14.47 10.24 9.30
C ASN A 219 13.44 11.33 9.54
N PHE A 220 12.63 11.16 10.59
CA PHE A 220 11.79 12.23 11.06
C PHE A 220 12.62 13.25 11.84
N GLU A 221 12.13 14.46 11.95
CA GLU A 221 12.57 15.35 13.01
C GLU A 221 12.30 14.65 14.34
N MET A 222 13.35 14.39 15.07
CA MET A 222 13.33 13.61 16.28
C MET A 222 13.75 14.48 17.45
N HIS A 223 13.24 14.12 18.62
CA HIS A 223 13.79 14.62 19.88
C HIS A 223 15.32 14.43 19.90
N ALA A 224 16.07 15.39 20.42
CA ALA A 224 17.55 15.37 20.41
C ALA A 224 18.16 14.11 21.07
N LYS A 225 17.43 13.43 21.94
CA LYS A 225 17.86 12.19 22.62
C LYS A 225 17.37 10.90 21.94
N ALA A 226 16.64 11.02 20.81
CA ALA A 226 16.05 9.86 20.16
C ALA A 226 17.10 8.87 19.66
N LYS A 227 16.86 7.57 19.88
CA LYS A 227 17.67 6.46 19.36
C LYS A 227 17.39 6.24 17.87
N LEU A 228 18.04 7.02 17.01
CA LEU A 228 17.82 6.99 15.56
C LEU A 228 18.02 5.59 14.94
N GLY A 229 18.92 4.77 15.50
CA GLY A 229 19.15 3.41 15.04
C GLY A 229 17.94 2.47 15.22
N VAL A 230 17.03 2.79 16.14
CA VAL A 230 15.85 1.97 16.44
C VAL A 230 14.64 2.39 15.59
N PHE A 231 14.36 3.69 15.48
CA PHE A 231 13.12 4.18 14.89
C PHE A 231 13.27 5.42 14.02
N GLY A 232 14.49 5.94 13.83
CA GLY A 232 14.74 7.19 13.10
C GLY A 232 14.75 7.07 11.59
N TYR A 233 14.94 5.88 11.05
CA TYR A 233 15.06 5.68 9.60
C TYR A 233 13.86 4.94 9.04
N MET A 234 13.14 5.61 8.16
CA MET A 234 12.04 5.04 7.39
C MET A 234 12.48 4.86 5.93
N THR A 235 12.14 3.73 5.36
CA THR A 235 12.28 3.55 3.91
C THR A 235 11.17 4.32 3.20
N SER A 236 11.54 5.18 2.26
CA SER A 236 10.61 5.91 1.39
C SER A 236 10.96 5.67 -0.06
N TYR A 237 9.94 5.49 -0.90
CA TYR A 237 10.10 5.24 -2.33
C TYR A 237 9.88 6.53 -3.12
N GLN A 238 10.70 6.69 -4.16
CA GLN A 238 10.59 7.78 -5.12
C GLN A 238 10.07 7.16 -6.43
N MET A 239 8.80 7.37 -6.76
CA MET A 239 8.13 6.70 -7.87
C MET A 239 7.63 7.68 -8.92
N THR A 240 7.66 7.27 -10.18
CA THR A 240 6.88 7.88 -11.26
C THR A 240 5.42 7.40 -11.18
N PRO A 241 4.44 8.07 -11.82
CA PRO A 241 3.08 7.57 -11.93
C PRO A 241 3.01 6.16 -12.56
N ARG A 242 3.89 5.88 -13.53
CA ARG A 242 3.95 4.57 -14.20
C ARG A 242 4.46 3.47 -13.27
N ASP A 243 5.40 3.77 -12.36
CA ASP A 243 5.82 2.85 -11.28
C ASP A 243 4.69 2.62 -10.27
N MET A 244 3.98 3.68 -9.87
CA MET A 244 2.81 3.58 -8.99
C MET A 244 1.74 2.67 -9.60
N ALA A 245 1.48 2.82 -10.89
CA ALA A 245 0.55 1.98 -11.62
C ALA A 245 1.00 0.51 -11.67
N ARG A 246 2.31 0.22 -11.79
CA ARG A 246 2.83 -1.17 -11.70
C ARG A 246 2.52 -1.79 -10.35
N MET A 247 2.72 -1.06 -9.26
CA MET A 247 2.35 -1.53 -7.92
C MET A 247 0.85 -1.75 -7.80
N GLY A 248 0.03 -0.79 -8.24
CA GLY A 248 -1.43 -0.92 -8.24
C GLY A 248 -1.91 -2.12 -9.07
N TRP A 249 -1.31 -2.35 -10.24
CA TRP A 249 -1.63 -3.48 -11.11
C TRP A 249 -1.23 -4.82 -10.48
N LEU A 250 -0.08 -4.90 -9.80
CA LEU A 250 0.34 -6.07 -9.04
C LEU A 250 -0.67 -6.39 -7.92
N TRP A 251 -1.05 -5.38 -7.12
CA TRP A 251 -2.01 -5.57 -6.02
C TRP A 251 -3.40 -5.94 -6.51
N LEU A 252 -3.90 -5.28 -7.57
CA LEU A 252 -5.20 -5.57 -8.18
C LEU A 252 -5.27 -7.02 -8.72
N ASN A 253 -4.15 -7.55 -9.17
CA ASN A 253 -4.03 -8.94 -9.61
C ASN A 253 -3.62 -9.89 -8.47
N ARG A 254 -3.89 -9.53 -7.21
CA ARG A 254 -3.65 -10.35 -6.03
C ARG A 254 -2.19 -10.84 -5.93
N GLY A 255 -1.25 -9.95 -6.27
CA GLY A 255 0.18 -10.23 -6.21
C GLY A 255 0.73 -11.08 -7.36
N ASN A 256 -0.09 -11.42 -8.35
CA ASN A 256 0.38 -12.11 -9.55
C ASN A 256 0.86 -11.09 -10.58
N TRP A 257 1.99 -11.38 -11.22
CA TRP A 257 2.53 -10.59 -12.32
C TRP A 257 2.85 -11.51 -13.50
N ASN A 258 2.01 -11.45 -14.51
CA ASN A 258 2.17 -12.21 -15.77
C ASN A 258 2.40 -13.73 -15.59
N GLY A 259 1.72 -14.33 -14.61
CA GLY A 259 1.84 -15.75 -14.27
C GLY A 259 2.71 -16.02 -13.03
N ASP A 260 3.61 -15.11 -12.66
CA ASP A 260 4.46 -15.26 -11.48
C ASP A 260 3.75 -14.70 -10.22
N GLN A 261 3.57 -15.54 -9.21
CA GLN A 261 3.00 -15.14 -7.92
C GLN A 261 4.08 -14.47 -7.06
N ILE A 262 4.19 -13.13 -7.16
CA ILE A 262 5.19 -12.35 -6.43
C ILE A 262 4.78 -12.17 -4.97
N ILE A 263 3.56 -11.67 -4.71
CA ILE A 263 3.00 -11.56 -3.37
C ILE A 263 1.96 -12.67 -3.19
N PRO A 264 1.92 -13.40 -2.07
CA PRO A 264 0.90 -14.45 -1.88
C PRO A 264 -0.52 -13.91 -2.08
N ALA A 265 -1.35 -14.64 -2.83
CA ALA A 265 -2.71 -14.20 -3.12
C ALA A 265 -3.56 -14.11 -1.83
N GLU A 266 -3.41 -15.07 -0.93
CA GLU A 266 -4.06 -15.09 0.39
C GLU A 266 -3.63 -13.93 1.27
N TRP A 267 -2.39 -13.45 1.13
CA TRP A 267 -1.93 -12.24 1.81
C TRP A 267 -2.66 -11.01 1.29
N MET A 268 -2.75 -10.87 -0.03
CA MET A 268 -3.48 -9.74 -0.65
C MET A 268 -4.96 -9.74 -0.25
N ASP A 269 -5.61 -10.91 -0.27
CA ASP A 269 -7.02 -11.04 0.14
C ASP A 269 -7.25 -10.63 1.60
N LYS A 270 -6.28 -10.88 2.47
CA LYS A 270 -6.30 -10.48 3.89
C LYS A 270 -5.95 -9.00 4.06
N ALA A 271 -4.89 -8.53 3.42
CA ALA A 271 -4.33 -7.21 3.63
C ALA A 271 -5.23 -6.06 3.13
N THR A 272 -6.05 -6.34 2.11
CA THR A 272 -6.98 -5.38 1.50
C THR A 272 -8.39 -5.42 2.09
N LYS A 273 -8.54 -6.02 3.27
CA LYS A 273 -9.77 -5.98 4.10
C LYS A 273 -9.47 -5.38 5.46
N VAL A 274 -10.47 -4.78 6.06
CA VAL A 274 -10.36 -4.22 7.42
C VAL A 274 -9.91 -5.31 8.39
N SER A 275 -8.90 -5.00 9.20
CA SER A 275 -8.33 -5.99 10.12
C SER A 275 -9.30 -6.37 11.23
N SER A 276 -9.21 -7.61 11.72
CA SER A 276 -10.10 -8.11 12.79
C SER A 276 -10.00 -7.28 14.07
N GLU A 277 -8.79 -6.80 14.40
CA GLU A 277 -8.58 -5.97 15.59
C GLU A 277 -9.37 -4.66 15.52
N ILE A 278 -9.47 -4.07 14.31
CA ILE A 278 -10.25 -2.85 14.09
C ILE A 278 -11.74 -3.17 14.13
N LEU A 279 -12.18 -4.25 13.49
CA LEU A 279 -13.59 -4.68 13.51
C LEU A 279 -14.10 -4.99 14.93
N GLU A 280 -13.22 -5.53 15.77
CA GLU A 280 -13.57 -5.95 17.14
C GLU A 280 -13.53 -4.81 18.17
N ASN A 281 -12.64 -3.82 17.99
CA ASN A 281 -12.34 -2.85 19.04
C ASN A 281 -12.69 -1.41 18.68
N GLU A 282 -12.99 -1.11 17.39
CA GLU A 282 -13.27 0.26 16.94
C GLU A 282 -14.73 0.40 16.48
N PRO A 283 -15.31 1.59 16.55
CA PRO A 283 -16.64 1.84 16.04
C PRO A 283 -16.67 1.77 14.50
N PRO A 284 -17.84 1.50 13.87
CA PRO A 284 -17.99 1.25 12.43
C PRO A 284 -17.37 2.29 11.51
N GLU A 285 -17.43 3.57 11.88
CA GLU A 285 -16.85 4.67 11.09
C GLU A 285 -15.31 4.63 11.01
N ARG A 286 -14.66 3.83 11.86
CA ARG A 286 -13.22 3.56 11.85
C ARG A 286 -12.85 2.23 11.19
N HIS A 287 -13.81 1.51 10.63
CA HIS A 287 -13.57 0.27 9.88
C HIS A 287 -13.05 0.59 8.47
N ILE A 288 -11.82 1.12 8.39
CA ILE A 288 -11.26 1.74 7.19
C ILE A 288 -9.87 1.23 6.81
N TYR A 289 -9.24 0.39 7.65
CA TYR A 289 -7.84 0.03 7.46
C TYR A 289 -7.59 -1.47 7.64
N GLY A 290 -6.82 -2.02 6.73
CA GLY A 290 -6.39 -3.41 6.73
C GLY A 290 -4.92 -3.55 7.16
N LEU A 291 -4.19 -4.46 6.52
CA LEU A 291 -2.78 -4.64 6.80
C LEU A 291 -1.94 -3.79 5.84
N GLY A 292 -1.88 -2.48 6.11
CA GLY A 292 -1.13 -1.52 5.32
C GLY A 292 -1.90 -0.87 4.17
N PHE A 293 -3.20 -1.09 4.06
CA PHE A 293 -4.08 -0.54 3.02
C PHE A 293 -5.29 0.17 3.63
N TRP A 294 -5.76 1.20 2.97
CA TRP A 294 -7.08 1.76 3.18
C TRP A 294 -8.09 0.88 2.45
N CYS A 295 -9.11 0.41 3.14
CA CYS A 295 -10.01 -0.65 2.67
C CYS A 295 -11.46 -0.17 2.63
N ASN A 296 -12.20 -0.58 1.60
CA ASN A 296 -13.62 -0.22 1.43
C ASN A 296 -14.60 -1.36 1.71
N ASP A 297 -14.15 -2.51 2.18
CA ASP A 297 -15.01 -3.69 2.36
C ASP A 297 -16.17 -3.46 3.34
N GLN A 298 -16.04 -2.46 4.23
CA GLN A 298 -17.11 -1.99 5.10
C GLN A 298 -17.86 -0.76 4.55
N ALA A 299 -17.54 -0.30 3.31
CA ALA A 299 -18.13 0.87 2.64
C ALA A 299 -18.02 2.19 3.45
N GLN A 300 -16.97 2.33 4.29
CA GLN A 300 -16.76 3.51 5.12
C GLN A 300 -15.87 4.56 4.44
N VAL A 301 -14.92 4.14 3.62
CA VAL A 301 -13.98 5.07 2.97
C VAL A 301 -14.59 5.70 1.72
N TRP A 302 -15.21 4.87 0.88
CA TRP A 302 -15.84 5.27 -0.39
C TRP A 302 -17.20 4.58 -0.54
N PRO A 303 -18.28 5.08 0.10
CA PRO A 303 -19.58 4.39 0.17
C PRO A 303 -20.18 4.04 -1.20
N ASP A 304 -19.93 4.88 -2.21
CA ASP A 304 -20.51 4.73 -3.56
C ASP A 304 -19.65 3.85 -4.49
N LEU A 305 -18.52 3.34 -4.01
CA LEU A 305 -17.60 2.53 -4.81
C LEU A 305 -17.69 1.04 -4.44
N PRO A 306 -17.22 0.15 -5.33
CA PRO A 306 -17.16 -1.28 -5.04
C PRO A 306 -16.48 -1.56 -3.70
N LYS A 307 -17.04 -2.49 -2.93
CA LYS A 307 -16.54 -2.84 -1.59
C LYS A 307 -15.15 -3.48 -1.60
N ASP A 308 -14.73 -4.04 -2.70
CA ASP A 308 -13.41 -4.62 -2.90
C ASP A 308 -12.35 -3.58 -3.34
N SER A 309 -12.74 -2.29 -3.39
CA SER A 309 -11.79 -1.19 -3.62
C SER A 309 -10.86 -0.98 -2.42
N PHE A 310 -9.60 -0.66 -2.72
CA PHE A 310 -8.61 -0.36 -1.70
C PHE A 310 -7.55 0.64 -2.22
N ALA A 311 -6.79 1.23 -1.31
CA ALA A 311 -5.75 2.18 -1.70
C ALA A 311 -4.54 2.17 -0.78
N ALA A 312 -3.39 2.52 -1.37
CA ALA A 312 -2.24 3.06 -0.67
C ALA A 312 -2.33 4.58 -0.72
N SER A 313 -2.16 5.26 0.42
CA SER A 313 -2.29 6.72 0.51
C SER A 313 -1.14 7.34 1.30
N GLY A 314 -0.61 8.46 0.80
CA GLY A 314 0.50 9.18 1.41
C GLY A 314 0.30 10.69 1.41
N ALA A 315 1.03 11.37 2.29
CA ALA A 315 1.06 12.82 2.35
C ALA A 315 1.45 13.44 1.00
N GLY A 316 0.93 14.61 0.70
CA GLY A 316 1.12 15.25 -0.61
C GLY A 316 0.25 14.64 -1.70
N ASN A 317 -0.88 14.01 -1.33
CA ASN A 317 -1.84 13.40 -2.26
C ASN A 317 -1.23 12.30 -3.14
N GLN A 318 -0.34 11.50 -2.57
CA GLN A 318 0.19 10.32 -3.24
C GLN A 318 -0.79 9.16 -3.05
N HIS A 319 -1.42 8.71 -4.13
CA HIS A 319 -2.42 7.64 -4.06
C HIS A 319 -2.18 6.58 -5.14
N ILE A 320 -2.22 5.33 -4.73
CA ILE A 320 -2.36 4.18 -5.63
C ILE A 320 -3.70 3.55 -5.27
N TRP A 321 -4.70 3.78 -6.10
CA TRP A 321 -6.06 3.32 -5.85
C TRP A 321 -6.41 2.19 -6.81
N ALA A 322 -6.90 1.09 -6.27
CA ALA A 322 -7.35 -0.08 -6.99
C ALA A 322 -8.87 -0.25 -6.83
N CYS A 323 -9.56 -0.35 -7.95
CA CYS A 323 -11.00 -0.60 -8.03
C CYS A 323 -11.20 -1.80 -8.96
N PRO A 324 -11.43 -3.02 -8.43
CA PRO A 324 -11.64 -4.26 -9.20
C PRO A 324 -12.85 -4.25 -10.12
#